data_7346787198eb43212e45a4a6d47238f0
#
_entry.id   7346787198eb43212e45a4a6d47238f0
#
_cell.length_a   1.000
_cell.length_b   1.000
_cell.length_c   1.000
_cell.angle_alpha   90.00
_cell.angle_beta   90.00
_cell.angle_gamma   90.00
#
_symmetry.space_group_name_H-M   'P 1'
#
loop_
_entity.id
_entity.type
_entity.pdbx_description
1 polymer ?
#
loop_
_entity_poly.entity_id
_entity_poly.type
_entity_poly.pdbx_seq_one_letter_code
_entity_poly.pdbx_strand_id
1 'polypeptide(L)'
;LSNMLFEHKITIREIADAILVFGARHKFSLMFYGNSGIGKSEKIQQAANEMTKDIDISQQKTNFIDFRLCFEAVESLGGLWVPQDDVNTAGIKLTKAMPEIWEEVFVEGWTGIILLDELSSATPSKQSIAYQFLNERVLGGRKISNNAVIVGAGNMQGSGGLTFDLLKPVANR
;
A
#
# COMPACT_ATOMS: atom_id res chain seq x y z
N LEU A 1 4.84 23.28 -7.79
CA LEU A 1 6.23 22.79 -7.68
C LEU A 1 6.19 21.31 -7.89
N SER A 2 6.76 20.87 -9.03
CA SER A 2 6.80 19.52 -9.53
C SER A 2 7.28 18.53 -8.45
N ASN A 3 6.42 17.55 -8.11
CA ASN A 3 6.91 16.27 -7.60
C ASN A 3 7.86 15.73 -8.67
N MET A 4 9.16 15.87 -8.46
CA MET A 4 10.14 15.24 -9.32
C MET A 4 9.98 13.74 -9.15
N LEU A 5 9.29 13.12 -10.10
CA LEU A 5 9.25 11.68 -10.27
C LEU A 5 10.67 11.25 -10.66
N PHE A 6 11.38 10.62 -9.75
CA PHE A 6 12.65 9.98 -10.06
C PHE A 6 12.34 8.59 -10.60
N GLU A 7 12.31 8.48 -11.93
CA GLU A 7 12.23 7.18 -12.57
C GLU A 7 13.61 6.51 -12.50
N HIS A 8 13.71 5.44 -11.70
CA HIS A 8 14.92 4.63 -11.59
C HIS A 8 14.74 3.30 -12.31
N LYS A 9 15.58 3.04 -13.30
CA LYS A 9 15.65 1.70 -13.91
C LYS A 9 16.34 0.74 -12.95
N ILE A 10 15.66 -0.37 -12.69
CA ILE A 10 16.16 -1.43 -11.81
C ILE A 10 15.94 -2.80 -12.45
N THR A 11 16.64 -3.79 -11.93
CA THR A 11 16.39 -5.20 -12.23
C THR A 11 15.37 -5.78 -11.24
N ILE A 12 14.77 -6.92 -11.60
CA ILE A 12 13.84 -7.62 -10.72
C ILE A 12 14.51 -8.04 -9.38
N ARG A 13 15.84 -8.22 -9.37
CA ARG A 13 16.60 -8.57 -8.17
C ARG A 13 16.75 -7.42 -7.19
N GLU A 14 16.71 -6.20 -7.68
CA GLU A 14 16.90 -4.98 -6.88
C GLU A 14 15.59 -4.49 -6.22
N ILE A 15 14.44 -5.11 -6.52
CA ILE A 15 13.15 -4.73 -5.91
C ILE A 15 13.23 -4.82 -4.39
N ALA A 16 13.75 -5.93 -3.85
CA ALA A 16 13.83 -6.12 -2.42
C ALA A 16 14.72 -5.05 -1.75
N ASP A 17 15.89 -4.77 -2.33
CA ASP A 17 16.80 -3.75 -1.83
C ASP A 17 16.17 -2.37 -1.84
N ALA A 18 15.48 -2.00 -2.92
CA ALA A 18 14.75 -0.74 -3.02
C ALA A 18 13.68 -0.61 -1.92
N ILE A 19 12.91 -1.67 -1.66
CA ILE A 19 11.89 -1.67 -0.62
C ILE A 19 12.51 -1.54 0.78
N LEU A 20 13.57 -2.28 1.08
CA LEU A 20 14.23 -2.24 2.38
C LEU A 20 14.87 -0.87 2.64
N VAL A 21 15.54 -0.30 1.65
CA VAL A 21 16.21 1.00 1.80
C VAL A 21 15.17 2.13 1.82
N PHE A 22 14.38 2.27 0.78
CA PHE A 22 13.49 3.44 0.64
C PHE A 22 12.18 3.27 1.41
N GLY A 23 11.60 2.09 1.41
CA GLY A 23 10.33 1.81 2.10
C GLY A 23 10.50 1.66 3.60
N ALA A 24 11.21 0.63 4.03
CA ALA A 24 11.31 0.31 5.45
C ALA A 24 12.12 1.36 6.23
N ARG A 25 13.27 1.78 5.70
CA ARG A 25 14.16 2.71 6.40
C ARG A 25 13.75 4.16 6.27
N HIS A 26 13.39 4.62 5.07
CA HIS A 26 13.07 6.03 4.81
C HIS A 26 11.56 6.34 4.74
N LYS A 27 10.71 5.32 4.89
CA LYS A 27 9.24 5.44 4.93
C LYS A 27 8.62 6.02 3.66
N PHE A 28 9.28 5.88 2.51
CA PHE A 28 8.67 6.21 1.23
C PHE A 28 7.70 5.11 0.80
N SER A 29 6.62 5.49 0.14
CA SER A 29 5.86 4.55 -0.67
C SER A 29 6.56 4.39 -2.02
N LEU A 30 6.55 3.18 -2.56
CA LEU A 30 7.21 2.87 -3.83
C LEU A 30 6.16 2.51 -4.88
N MET A 31 6.41 2.89 -6.11
CA MET A 31 5.59 2.49 -7.25
C MET A 31 6.47 1.80 -8.30
N PHE A 32 6.24 0.51 -8.52
CA PHE A 32 6.97 -0.27 -9.51
C PHE A 32 6.16 -0.41 -10.80
N TYR A 33 6.81 -0.14 -11.94
CA TYR A 33 6.26 -0.33 -13.27
C TYR A 33 7.08 -1.36 -14.02
N GLY A 34 6.43 -2.29 -14.70
CA GLY A 34 7.11 -3.32 -15.49
C GLY A 34 6.10 -4.29 -16.08
N ASN A 35 6.56 -5.14 -17.01
CA ASN A 35 5.72 -6.11 -17.67
C ASN A 35 5.04 -7.06 -16.68
N SER A 36 3.83 -7.52 -17.02
CA SER A 36 3.14 -8.55 -16.25
C SER A 36 3.95 -9.86 -16.25
N GLY A 37 3.87 -10.62 -15.17
CA GLY A 37 4.47 -11.95 -15.08
C GLY A 37 5.99 -11.99 -14.85
N ILE A 38 6.68 -10.85 -14.68
CA ILE A 38 8.13 -10.85 -14.42
C ILE A 38 8.52 -11.19 -12.96
N GLY A 39 7.54 -11.51 -12.10
CA GLY A 39 7.80 -11.89 -10.71
C GLY A 39 7.87 -10.71 -9.72
N LYS A 40 7.28 -9.54 -10.05
CA LYS A 40 7.25 -8.37 -9.14
C LYS A 40 6.67 -8.73 -7.77
N SER A 41 5.46 -9.27 -7.73
CA SER A 41 4.73 -9.57 -6.48
C SER A 41 5.47 -10.58 -5.62
N GLU A 42 6.09 -11.61 -6.24
CA GLU A 42 6.92 -12.59 -5.54
C GLU A 42 8.16 -11.94 -4.88
N LYS A 43 8.83 -11.04 -5.58
CA LYS A 43 9.99 -10.32 -5.03
C LYS A 43 9.60 -9.35 -3.92
N ILE A 44 8.44 -8.73 -4.03
CA ILE A 44 7.90 -7.86 -2.97
C ILE A 44 7.55 -8.69 -1.73
N GLN A 45 6.97 -9.87 -1.90
CA GLN A 45 6.71 -10.79 -0.79
C GLN A 45 8.01 -11.29 -0.12
N GLN A 46 9.07 -11.58 -0.91
CA GLN A 46 10.38 -11.91 -0.37
C GLN A 46 10.95 -10.75 0.48
N ALA A 47 10.77 -9.50 0.04
CA ALA A 47 11.16 -8.33 0.82
C ALA A 47 10.40 -8.22 2.14
N ALA A 48 9.11 -8.56 2.18
CA ALA A 48 8.33 -8.59 3.43
C ALA A 48 8.90 -9.60 4.42
N ASN A 49 9.24 -10.81 3.95
CA ASN A 49 9.85 -11.84 4.79
C ASN A 49 11.24 -11.41 5.30
N GLU A 50 12.07 -10.79 4.46
CA GLU A 50 13.37 -10.27 4.86
C GLU A 50 13.24 -9.14 5.89
N MET A 51 12.26 -8.24 5.70
CA MET A 51 12.00 -7.12 6.61
C MET A 51 11.59 -7.59 8.01
N THR A 52 10.95 -8.74 8.12
CA THR A 52 10.38 -9.25 9.38
C THR A 52 11.16 -10.42 9.99
N LYS A 53 12.24 -10.89 9.36
CA LYS A 53 12.96 -12.10 9.79
C LYS A 53 13.50 -12.05 11.22
N ASP A 54 13.89 -10.87 11.70
CA ASP A 54 14.48 -10.65 13.02
C ASP A 54 13.50 -9.96 13.99
N ILE A 55 12.21 -9.90 13.63
CA ILE A 55 11.15 -9.24 14.40
C ILE A 55 10.14 -10.29 14.87
N ASP A 56 9.73 -10.20 16.12
CA ASP A 56 8.61 -11.02 16.61
C ASP A 56 7.29 -10.50 16.04
N ILE A 57 6.74 -11.24 15.09
CA ILE A 57 5.45 -10.96 14.45
C ILE A 57 4.37 -11.98 14.85
N SER A 58 4.57 -12.70 15.96
CA SER A 58 3.63 -13.75 16.40
C SER A 58 2.21 -13.22 16.69
N GLN A 59 2.06 -11.94 16.94
CA GLN A 59 0.78 -11.27 17.21
C GLN A 59 0.05 -10.78 15.94
N GLN A 60 0.67 -10.88 14.78
CA GLN A 60 0.04 -10.51 13.50
C GLN A 60 -0.26 -11.76 12.66
N LYS A 61 -1.36 -11.73 11.89
CA LYS A 61 -1.77 -12.85 11.02
C LYS A 61 -0.88 -12.94 9.78
N THR A 62 -0.39 -11.78 9.28
CA THR A 62 0.44 -11.70 8.09
C THR A 62 1.41 -10.54 8.14
N ASN A 63 2.52 -10.64 7.41
CA ASN A 63 3.45 -9.57 7.11
C ASN A 63 3.35 -9.07 5.66
N PHE A 64 2.40 -9.61 4.88
CA PHE A 64 2.25 -9.27 3.48
C PHE A 64 0.77 -9.29 3.08
N ILE A 65 0.30 -8.17 2.53
CA ILE A 65 -1.04 -8.04 1.97
C ILE A 65 -0.90 -7.80 0.47
N ASP A 66 -1.37 -8.73 -0.36
CA ASP A 66 -1.50 -8.58 -1.81
C ASP A 66 -2.93 -8.14 -2.14
N PHE A 67 -3.09 -6.85 -2.45
CA PHE A 67 -4.38 -6.26 -2.79
C PHE A 67 -4.45 -5.89 -4.26
N ARG A 68 -5.22 -6.67 -5.03
CA ARG A 68 -5.34 -6.49 -6.48
C ARG A 68 -6.49 -5.55 -6.83
N LEU A 69 -6.16 -4.31 -7.09
CA LEU A 69 -7.12 -3.23 -7.29
C LEU A 69 -8.15 -3.47 -8.39
N CYS A 70 -7.76 -4.15 -9.47
CA CYS A 70 -8.68 -4.38 -10.60
C CYS A 70 -9.87 -5.29 -10.22
N PHE A 71 -9.67 -6.22 -9.28
CA PHE A 71 -10.70 -7.19 -8.88
C PHE A 71 -11.55 -6.75 -7.69
N GLU A 72 -11.06 -5.79 -6.90
CA GLU A 72 -11.70 -5.37 -5.68
C GLU A 72 -12.70 -4.22 -5.92
N ALA A 73 -13.71 -4.10 -5.06
CA ALA A 73 -14.61 -2.95 -5.07
C ALA A 73 -13.91 -1.70 -4.53
N VAL A 74 -14.36 -0.51 -4.92
CA VAL A 74 -13.83 0.77 -4.43
C VAL A 74 -13.92 0.86 -2.89
N GLU A 75 -15.01 0.34 -2.33
CA GLU A 75 -15.30 0.34 -0.90
C GLU A 75 -14.31 -0.53 -0.11
N SER A 76 -13.70 -1.54 -0.77
CA SER A 76 -12.68 -2.38 -0.14
C SER A 76 -11.41 -1.60 0.25
N LEU A 77 -11.13 -0.48 -0.42
CA LEU A 77 -10.02 0.42 -0.11
C LEU A 77 -10.49 1.71 0.56
N GLY A 78 -11.64 2.25 0.14
CA GLY A 78 -12.18 3.52 0.62
C GLY A 78 -13.02 3.42 1.90
N GLY A 79 -13.47 2.22 2.25
CA GLY A 79 -14.43 1.97 3.32
C GLY A 79 -15.88 2.24 2.91
N LEU A 80 -16.80 1.56 3.56
CA LEU A 80 -18.23 1.74 3.38
C LEU A 80 -18.82 2.53 4.56
N TRP A 81 -19.60 3.57 4.27
CA TRP A 81 -20.30 4.31 5.30
C TRP A 81 -21.46 3.46 5.85
N VAL A 82 -21.42 3.18 7.14
CA VAL A 82 -22.47 2.43 7.85
C VAL A 82 -23.04 3.27 8.99
N PRO A 83 -24.36 3.20 9.22
CA PRO A 83 -24.97 3.85 10.36
C PRO A 83 -24.58 3.11 11.65
N GLN A 84 -24.32 3.86 12.70
CA GLN A 84 -24.04 3.37 14.03
C GLN A 84 -24.83 4.23 15.03
N ASP A 85 -25.45 3.60 16.01
CA ASP A 85 -26.13 4.32 17.08
C ASP A 85 -25.12 5.12 17.91
N ASP A 86 -25.39 6.40 18.08
CA ASP A 86 -24.58 7.24 18.97
C ASP A 86 -25.24 7.29 20.35
N VAL A 87 -24.69 6.52 21.28
CA VAL A 87 -25.19 6.42 22.67
C VAL A 87 -25.14 7.75 23.43
N ASN A 88 -24.34 8.72 23.00
CA ASN A 88 -24.18 10.00 23.68
C ASN A 88 -25.18 11.06 23.23
N THR A 89 -25.66 10.96 21.98
CA THR A 89 -26.52 12.00 21.38
C THR A 89 -27.93 11.51 21.02
N ALA A 90 -28.23 10.23 21.26
CA ALA A 90 -29.47 9.55 20.83
C ALA A 90 -29.72 9.72 19.31
N GLY A 91 -28.65 9.87 18.53
CA GLY A 91 -28.68 10.05 17.07
C GLY A 91 -27.98 8.93 16.33
N ILE A 92 -28.04 8.99 15.01
CA ILE A 92 -27.30 8.07 14.13
C ILE A 92 -26.02 8.75 13.67
N LYS A 93 -24.89 8.12 13.95
CA LYS A 93 -23.57 8.51 13.44
C LYS A 93 -23.20 7.63 12.26
N LEU A 94 -22.62 8.23 11.23
CA LEU A 94 -22.01 7.45 10.14
C LEU A 94 -20.56 7.15 10.46
N THR A 95 -20.18 5.88 10.40
CA THR A 95 -18.80 5.41 10.56
C THR A 95 -18.39 4.66 9.30
N LYS A 96 -17.08 4.61 9.04
CA LYS A 96 -16.54 3.80 7.94
C LYS A 96 -16.22 2.39 8.42
N ALA A 97 -16.90 1.40 7.85
CA ALA A 97 -16.52 0.00 7.97
C ALA A 97 -15.43 -0.32 6.94
N MET A 98 -14.39 -1.01 7.39
CA MET A 98 -13.31 -1.51 6.53
C MET A 98 -13.36 -3.04 6.47
N PRO A 99 -12.96 -3.65 5.33
CA PRO A 99 -12.76 -5.10 5.28
C PRO A 99 -11.76 -5.60 6.33
N GLU A 100 -11.99 -6.80 6.83
CA GLU A 100 -11.14 -7.41 7.88
C GLU A 100 -9.66 -7.47 7.53
N ILE A 101 -9.33 -7.62 6.24
CA ILE A 101 -7.95 -7.66 5.75
C ILE A 101 -7.12 -6.42 6.17
N TRP A 102 -7.78 -5.29 6.45
CA TRP A 102 -7.12 -4.04 6.84
C TRP A 102 -7.00 -3.84 8.35
N GLU A 103 -7.73 -4.61 9.17
CA GLU A 103 -7.78 -4.33 10.61
C GLU A 103 -6.41 -4.44 11.28
N GLU A 104 -5.56 -5.35 10.83
CA GLU A 104 -4.21 -5.51 11.38
C GLU A 104 -3.30 -4.32 11.10
N VAL A 105 -3.40 -3.72 9.91
CA VAL A 105 -2.48 -2.63 9.51
C VAL A 105 -2.72 -1.34 10.28
N PHE A 106 -3.87 -1.22 10.97
CA PHE A 106 -4.17 -0.11 11.85
C PHE A 106 -3.59 -0.28 13.26
N VAL A 107 -3.15 -1.48 13.62
CA VAL A 107 -2.51 -1.76 14.92
C VAL A 107 -1.11 -1.15 14.90
N GLU A 108 -0.81 -0.34 15.92
CA GLU A 108 0.54 0.21 16.07
C GLU A 108 1.56 -0.93 16.23
N GLY A 109 2.64 -0.85 15.48
CA GLY A 109 3.69 -1.89 15.49
C GLY A 109 3.50 -2.99 14.44
N TRP A 110 2.36 -3.10 13.77
CA TRP A 110 2.24 -4.01 12.63
C TRP A 110 3.35 -3.72 11.62
N THR A 111 4.12 -4.75 11.27
CA THR A 111 5.29 -4.64 10.39
C THR A 111 5.12 -5.55 9.19
N GLY A 112 5.18 -4.96 7.99
CA GLY A 112 4.97 -5.71 6.76
C GLY A 112 4.84 -4.82 5.53
N ILE A 113 4.49 -5.44 4.42
CA ILE A 113 4.29 -4.77 3.13
C ILE A 113 2.83 -4.89 2.70
N ILE A 114 2.26 -3.76 2.26
CA ILE A 114 0.98 -3.68 1.59
C ILE A 114 1.25 -3.45 0.10
N LEU A 115 0.96 -4.44 -0.73
CA LEU A 115 1.07 -4.36 -2.18
C LEU A 115 -0.28 -4.01 -2.78
N LEU A 116 -0.35 -2.88 -3.49
CA LEU A 116 -1.46 -2.51 -4.36
C LEU A 116 -1.11 -2.92 -5.78
N ASP A 117 -1.51 -4.13 -6.18
CA ASP A 117 -1.15 -4.70 -7.48
C ASP A 117 -2.15 -4.31 -8.58
N GLU A 118 -1.70 -4.38 -9.82
CA GLU A 118 -2.46 -4.07 -11.04
C GLU A 118 -3.07 -2.66 -11.06
N LEU A 119 -2.37 -1.70 -10.48
CA LEU A 119 -2.83 -0.33 -10.30
C LEU A 119 -3.12 0.36 -11.64
N SER A 120 -2.32 0.11 -12.67
CA SER A 120 -2.51 0.66 -14.01
C SER A 120 -3.76 0.13 -14.73
N SER A 121 -4.26 -1.04 -14.34
CA SER A 121 -5.46 -1.68 -14.91
C SER A 121 -6.74 -1.33 -14.16
N ALA A 122 -6.63 -0.66 -13.03
CA ALA A 122 -7.77 -0.26 -12.22
C ALA A 122 -8.50 0.96 -12.82
N THR A 123 -9.78 1.12 -12.48
CA THR A 123 -10.56 2.30 -12.88
C THR A 123 -9.98 3.59 -12.28
N PRO A 124 -10.19 4.77 -12.90
CA PRO A 124 -9.68 6.04 -12.38
C PRO A 124 -10.06 6.32 -10.92
N SER A 125 -11.27 5.97 -10.49
CA SER A 125 -11.71 6.13 -9.09
C SER A 125 -10.90 5.26 -8.13
N LYS A 126 -10.62 4.01 -8.48
CA LYS A 126 -9.77 3.11 -7.67
C LYS A 126 -8.33 3.61 -7.64
N GLN A 127 -7.80 4.05 -8.78
CA GLN A 127 -6.46 4.64 -8.85
C GLN A 127 -6.33 5.87 -7.95
N SER A 128 -7.32 6.77 -7.96
CA SER A 128 -7.32 7.97 -7.12
C SER A 128 -7.22 7.64 -5.64
N ILE A 129 -8.02 6.68 -5.15
CA ILE A 129 -7.98 6.25 -3.74
C ILE A 129 -6.64 5.57 -3.43
N ALA A 130 -6.14 4.72 -4.33
CA ALA A 130 -4.86 4.06 -4.15
C ALA A 130 -3.69 5.07 -4.08
N TYR A 131 -3.67 6.07 -4.95
CA TYR A 131 -2.67 7.14 -4.90
C TYR A 131 -2.78 7.99 -3.64
N GLN A 132 -4.00 8.28 -3.17
CA GLN A 132 -4.19 8.94 -1.89
C GLN A 132 -3.62 8.10 -0.75
N PHE A 133 -3.90 6.81 -0.72
CA PHE A 133 -3.35 5.89 0.28
C PHE A 133 -1.81 5.83 0.25
N LEU A 134 -1.21 5.71 -0.95
CA LEU A 134 0.24 5.74 -1.13
C LEU A 134 0.87 7.02 -0.58
N ASN A 135 0.23 8.18 -0.77
CA ASN A 135 0.75 9.48 -0.35
C ASN A 135 0.48 9.79 1.13
N GLU A 136 -0.74 9.53 1.60
CA GLU A 136 -1.20 9.99 2.93
C GLU A 136 -1.03 8.92 4.01
N ARG A 137 -0.87 7.65 3.64
CA ARG A 137 -0.81 6.49 4.56
C ARG A 137 -2.07 6.39 5.43
N VAL A 138 -3.21 6.80 4.86
CA VAL A 138 -4.53 6.80 5.49
C VAL A 138 -5.46 5.95 4.65
N LEU A 139 -6.15 5.02 5.28
CA LEU A 139 -7.09 4.11 4.65
C LEU A 139 -8.41 4.16 5.40
N GLY A 140 -9.51 4.46 4.69
CA GLY A 140 -10.82 4.62 5.33
C GLY A 140 -10.90 5.72 6.40
N GLY A 141 -9.99 6.70 6.39
CA GLY A 141 -9.88 7.75 7.41
C GLY A 141 -9.01 7.37 8.62
N ARG A 142 -8.45 6.17 8.65
CA ARG A 142 -7.56 5.68 9.73
C ARG A 142 -6.10 5.64 9.25
N LYS A 143 -5.17 6.06 10.09
CA LYS A 143 -3.73 5.92 9.80
C LYS A 143 -3.31 4.47 9.97
N ILE A 144 -2.48 3.99 9.03
CA ILE A 144 -1.84 2.68 9.15
C ILE A 144 -0.59 2.75 10.03
N SER A 145 -0.13 1.59 10.50
CA SER A 145 1.13 1.47 11.24
C SER A 145 2.29 2.17 10.54
N ASN A 146 3.13 2.85 11.32
CA ASN A 146 4.35 3.49 10.82
C ASN A 146 5.38 2.47 10.29
N ASN A 147 5.29 1.21 10.71
CA ASN A 147 6.18 0.15 10.25
C ASN A 147 5.71 -0.52 8.95
N ALA A 148 4.49 -0.22 8.50
CA ALA A 148 4.01 -0.68 7.21
C ALA A 148 4.77 0.00 6.06
N VAL A 149 5.11 -0.76 5.03
CA VAL A 149 5.58 -0.24 3.74
C VAL A 149 4.47 -0.40 2.71
N ILE A 150 4.16 0.68 1.99
CA ILE A 150 3.17 0.63 0.92
C ILE A 150 3.89 0.58 -0.42
N VAL A 151 3.51 -0.39 -1.24
CA VAL A 151 4.07 -0.60 -2.58
C VAL A 151 2.93 -0.67 -3.58
N GLY A 152 2.98 0.14 -4.61
CA GLY A 152 2.13 0.01 -5.79
C GLY A 152 2.84 -0.76 -6.89
N ALA A 153 2.11 -1.55 -7.66
CA ALA A 153 2.62 -2.20 -8.86
C ALA A 153 1.68 -1.95 -10.04
N GLY A 154 2.26 -1.64 -11.18
CA GLY A 154 1.55 -1.39 -12.42
C GLY A 154 2.27 -1.98 -13.62
N ASN A 155 1.55 -2.09 -14.74
CA ASN A 155 2.10 -2.51 -16.01
C ASN A 155 2.50 -1.28 -16.82
N MET A 156 3.67 -1.34 -17.48
CA MET A 156 4.05 -0.35 -18.49
C MET A 156 3.42 -0.71 -19.82
N GLN A 157 2.89 0.30 -20.51
CA GLN A 157 2.59 0.18 -21.93
C GLN A 157 3.88 0.49 -22.72
N GLY A 158 4.46 -0.53 -23.36
CA GLY A 158 5.65 -0.38 -24.23
C GLY A 158 6.84 -1.25 -23.80
N SER A 159 7.92 -1.18 -24.55
CA SER A 159 9.15 -1.98 -24.39
C SER A 159 10.09 -1.40 -23.31
N GLY A 160 9.56 -1.01 -22.18
CA GLY A 160 10.37 -0.49 -21.06
C GLY A 160 10.87 -1.59 -20.13
N GLY A 161 12.02 -1.40 -19.52
CA GLY A 161 12.49 -2.22 -18.40
C GLY A 161 11.68 -1.99 -17.15
N LEU A 162 12.03 -2.65 -16.06
CA LEU A 162 11.46 -2.39 -14.75
C LEU A 162 11.94 -1.03 -14.23
N THR A 163 11.02 -0.19 -13.80
CA THR A 163 11.30 1.11 -13.20
C THR A 163 10.55 1.28 -11.90
N PHE A 164 10.98 2.18 -11.05
CA PHE A 164 10.22 2.55 -9.85
C PHE A 164 10.28 4.04 -9.55
N ASP A 165 9.24 4.53 -8.91
CA ASP A 165 9.12 5.89 -8.39
C ASP A 165 9.02 5.87 -6.86
N LEU A 166 9.59 6.89 -6.24
CA LEU A 166 9.50 7.15 -4.80
C LEU A 166 8.41 8.20 -4.54
N LEU A 167 7.45 7.85 -3.71
CA LEU A 167 6.41 8.74 -3.24
C LEU A 167 6.69 9.12 -1.79
N LYS A 168 7.04 10.39 -1.55
CA LYS A 168 7.15 10.92 -0.20
C LYS A 168 5.76 11.01 0.44
N PRO A 169 5.56 10.48 1.65
CA PRO A 169 4.35 10.76 2.39
C PRO A 169 4.16 12.28 2.52
N VAL A 170 2.96 12.76 2.23
CA VAL A 170 2.61 14.15 2.48
C VAL A 170 2.60 14.32 4.00
N ALA A 171 3.55 15.09 4.54
CA ALA A 171 3.52 15.44 5.95
C ALA A 171 2.20 16.16 6.22
N ASN A 172 1.37 15.60 7.08
CA ASN A 172 0.18 16.29 7.54
C ASN A 172 0.63 17.59 8.23
N ARG A 173 0.34 18.71 7.58
CA ARG A 173 0.48 20.05 8.16
C ARG A 173 -0.66 20.30 9.13
#